data_1ec4e3ae9d9f79502f664128903b2a6c
#
_entry.id   1ec4e3ae9d9f79502f664128903b2a6c
#
_cell.length_a   1.000
_cell.length_b   1.000
_cell.length_c   1.000
_cell.angle_alpha   90.00
_cell.angle_beta   90.00
_cell.angle_gamma   90.00
#
_symmetry.space_group_name_H-M   'P 1'
#
loop_
_entity.id
_entity.type
_entity.pdbx_description
1 polymer ?
#
loop_
_entity_poly.entity_id
_entity_poly.type
_entity_poly.pdbx_seq_one_letter_code
_entity_poly.pdbx_strand_id
1 'polypeptide(L)'
;MQNIDQQELEKFEKMAKTWWDPEGDFKPIHRLNPVRLAYICQQAEGLFGKNVLDVGCGGGILAEAMAKQGAKVTGIDMTTAPLEVAKLHAQESGLSIDYQQTTVENFLQKHTALCGEKFDVITCMEMLEHVPDPSSIINACKALLKPNGVLFFSTINRTLKAWALVIIGAEYVLKMLPKGTHDYEKFIKPAELLAWTDEAKLECVDMVGYHYNPLTGTFKLNQDVSANYMATFKGVK
;
A
#
# COMPACT_ATOMS: atom_id res chain seq x y z
N MET A 1 -0.08 21.04 -10.42
CA MET A 1 1.00 20.64 -9.48
C MET A 1 1.00 19.13 -9.42
N GLN A 2 2.16 18.50 -9.28
CA GLN A 2 2.20 17.05 -9.04
C GLN A 2 1.69 16.75 -7.63
N ASN A 3 0.96 15.65 -7.45
CA ASN A 3 0.41 15.19 -6.16
C ASN A 3 1.52 14.48 -5.34
N ILE A 4 2.52 15.25 -4.91
CA ILE A 4 3.75 14.75 -4.29
C ILE A 4 4.10 15.62 -3.09
N ASP A 5 4.43 14.99 -1.96
CA ASP A 5 5.07 15.60 -0.81
C ASP A 5 6.59 15.31 -0.86
N GLN A 6 7.38 16.33 -1.16
CA GLN A 6 8.83 16.19 -1.33
C GLN A 6 9.52 15.74 -0.04
N GLN A 7 9.04 16.13 1.13
CA GLN A 7 9.62 15.74 2.41
C GLN A 7 9.42 14.24 2.69
N GLU A 8 8.25 13.71 2.31
CA GLU A 8 7.98 12.27 2.41
C GLU A 8 8.88 11.47 1.47
N LEU A 9 9.08 11.92 0.21
CA LEU A 9 10.00 11.24 -0.70
C LEU A 9 11.42 11.15 -0.14
N GLU A 10 11.96 12.28 0.37
CA GLU A 10 13.31 12.30 0.95
C GLU A 10 13.46 11.37 2.17
N LYS A 11 12.41 11.20 2.94
CA LYS A 11 12.37 10.28 4.08
C LYS A 11 12.52 8.83 3.62
N PHE A 12 11.72 8.39 2.65
CA PHE A 12 11.78 7.02 2.13
C PHE A 12 13.08 6.74 1.36
N GLU A 13 13.63 7.70 0.63
CA GLU A 13 14.94 7.59 -0.02
C GLU A 13 16.06 7.23 0.98
N LYS A 14 16.06 7.86 2.16
CA LYS A 14 17.06 7.61 3.20
C LYS A 14 16.95 6.22 3.83
N MET A 15 15.75 5.65 3.86
CA MET A 15 15.45 4.35 4.48
C MET A 15 15.69 3.17 3.53
N ALA A 16 15.95 3.40 2.24
CA ALA A 16 16.02 2.36 1.21
C ALA A 16 16.99 1.22 1.53
N LYS A 17 18.16 1.53 2.13
CA LYS A 17 19.23 0.55 2.41
C LYS A 17 18.82 -0.59 3.34
N THR A 18 17.87 -0.35 4.24
CA THR A 18 17.39 -1.32 5.25
C THR A 18 16.05 -1.94 4.88
N TRP A 19 15.55 -1.70 3.66
CA TRP A 19 14.19 -2.09 3.26
C TRP A 19 13.92 -3.58 3.42
N TRP A 20 14.87 -4.43 3.03
CA TRP A 20 14.77 -5.88 3.11
C TRP A 20 15.39 -6.51 4.36
N ASP A 21 15.91 -5.68 5.30
CA ASP A 21 16.33 -6.18 6.60
C ASP A 21 15.09 -6.46 7.48
N PRO A 22 14.79 -7.73 7.80
CA PRO A 22 13.61 -8.10 8.57
C PRO A 22 13.68 -7.63 10.03
N GLU A 23 14.86 -7.20 10.50
CA GLU A 23 15.07 -6.62 11.83
C GLU A 23 15.32 -5.10 11.77
N GLY A 24 15.35 -4.50 10.57
CA GLY A 24 15.55 -3.08 10.32
C GLY A 24 14.27 -2.24 10.47
N ASP A 25 14.31 -1.04 9.89
CA ASP A 25 13.22 -0.04 9.99
C ASP A 25 11.88 -0.53 9.42
N PHE A 26 11.90 -1.48 8.48
CA PHE A 26 10.70 -2.06 7.85
C PHE A 26 10.24 -3.39 8.50
N LYS A 27 10.81 -3.78 9.65
CA LYS A 27 10.40 -4.95 10.41
C LYS A 27 8.88 -5.08 10.61
N PRO A 28 8.12 -4.01 10.95
CA PRO A 28 6.67 -4.10 11.06
C PRO A 28 5.99 -4.49 9.75
N ILE A 29 6.48 -3.95 8.62
CA ILE A 29 5.95 -4.25 7.29
C ILE A 29 6.23 -5.70 6.91
N HIS A 30 7.45 -6.21 7.15
CA HIS A 30 7.78 -7.62 6.93
C HIS A 30 6.86 -8.55 7.72
N ARG A 31 6.56 -8.22 8.98
CA ARG A 31 5.67 -9.02 9.85
C ARG A 31 4.20 -8.92 9.48
N LEU A 32 3.75 -7.75 8.96
CA LEU A 32 2.39 -7.53 8.51
C LEU A 32 2.13 -8.16 7.14
N ASN A 33 3.14 -8.21 6.27
CA ASN A 33 2.97 -8.59 4.87
C ASN A 33 2.31 -9.97 4.63
N PRO A 34 2.61 -11.04 5.40
CA PRO A 34 1.91 -12.33 5.25
C PRO A 34 0.39 -12.22 5.50
N VAL A 35 -0.02 -11.41 6.48
CA VAL A 35 -1.44 -11.20 6.82
C VAL A 35 -2.12 -10.38 5.74
N ARG A 36 -1.45 -9.34 5.24
CA ARG A 36 -1.89 -8.48 4.15
C ARG A 36 -2.08 -9.30 2.87
N LEU A 37 -1.07 -10.10 2.49
CA LEU A 37 -1.13 -10.97 1.32
C LEU A 37 -2.28 -12.00 1.41
N ALA A 38 -2.46 -12.65 2.57
CA ALA A 38 -3.53 -13.62 2.78
C ALA A 38 -4.92 -12.97 2.58
N TYR A 39 -5.11 -11.77 3.11
CA TYR A 39 -6.35 -10.99 2.92
C TYR A 39 -6.58 -10.63 1.45
N ILE A 40 -5.55 -10.12 0.76
CA ILE A 40 -5.62 -9.79 -0.67
C ILE A 40 -5.98 -11.04 -1.49
N CYS A 41 -5.30 -12.16 -1.25
CA CYS A 41 -5.57 -13.42 -1.95
C CYS A 41 -7.02 -13.90 -1.72
N GLN A 42 -7.53 -13.78 -0.49
CA GLN A 42 -8.90 -14.17 -0.16
C GLN A 42 -9.91 -13.30 -0.91
N GLN A 43 -9.79 -11.98 -0.83
CA GLN A 43 -10.75 -11.03 -1.43
C GLN A 43 -10.67 -11.01 -2.95
N ALA A 44 -9.49 -11.27 -3.50
CA ALA A 44 -9.27 -11.36 -4.94
C ALA A 44 -9.48 -12.78 -5.51
N GLU A 45 -9.91 -13.77 -4.73
CA GLU A 45 -10.11 -15.16 -5.18
C GLU A 45 -8.84 -15.74 -5.85
N GLY A 46 -7.67 -15.54 -5.21
CA GLY A 46 -6.36 -15.90 -5.72
C GLY A 46 -5.75 -14.85 -6.65
N LEU A 47 -4.44 -14.97 -6.88
CA LEU A 47 -3.68 -14.01 -7.70
C LEU A 47 -3.06 -14.64 -8.95
N PHE A 48 -3.10 -15.97 -9.08
CA PHE A 48 -2.46 -16.67 -10.19
C PHE A 48 -2.95 -16.18 -11.56
N GLY A 49 -2.02 -15.75 -12.41
CA GLY A 49 -2.30 -15.25 -13.76
C GLY A 49 -2.94 -13.86 -13.84
N LYS A 50 -3.26 -13.21 -12.71
CA LYS A 50 -3.86 -11.88 -12.67
C LYS A 50 -2.84 -10.79 -12.93
N ASN A 51 -3.25 -9.72 -13.63
CA ASN A 51 -2.50 -8.48 -13.76
C ASN A 51 -2.71 -7.65 -12.49
N VAL A 52 -1.64 -7.36 -11.76
CA VAL A 52 -1.66 -6.64 -10.48
C VAL A 52 -0.85 -5.35 -10.60
N LEU A 53 -1.42 -4.24 -10.11
CA LEU A 53 -0.70 -2.97 -9.94
C LEU A 53 -0.53 -2.70 -8.44
N ASP A 54 0.73 -2.50 -8.01
CA ASP A 54 1.07 -2.09 -6.65
C ASP A 54 1.49 -0.61 -6.66
N VAL A 55 0.64 0.25 -6.12
CA VAL A 55 0.80 1.71 -6.11
C VAL A 55 1.46 2.15 -4.80
N GLY A 56 2.61 2.83 -4.90
CA GLY A 56 3.45 3.11 -3.75
C GLY A 56 4.17 1.84 -3.27
N CYS A 57 4.72 1.06 -4.23
CA CYS A 57 5.28 -0.27 -3.93
C CYS A 57 6.58 -0.22 -3.09
N GLY A 58 7.21 0.96 -2.97
CA GLY A 58 8.46 1.14 -2.24
C GLY A 58 9.55 0.14 -2.68
N GLY A 59 10.16 -0.55 -1.73
CA GLY A 59 11.17 -1.59 -1.98
C GLY A 59 10.61 -2.95 -2.37
N GLY A 60 9.31 -3.08 -2.69
CA GLY A 60 8.74 -4.24 -3.36
C GLY A 60 8.32 -5.41 -2.48
N ILE A 61 8.23 -5.26 -1.16
CA ILE A 61 7.91 -6.38 -0.23
C ILE A 61 6.56 -7.03 -0.58
N LEU A 62 5.52 -6.24 -0.83
CA LEU A 62 4.20 -6.77 -1.20
C LEU A 62 4.18 -7.22 -2.67
N ALA A 63 4.78 -6.44 -3.57
CA ALA A 63 4.86 -6.77 -4.99
C ALA A 63 5.50 -8.15 -5.23
N GLU A 64 6.62 -8.46 -4.56
CA GLU A 64 7.23 -9.79 -4.65
C GLU A 64 6.37 -10.90 -4.05
N ALA A 65 5.72 -10.61 -2.92
CA ALA A 65 4.84 -11.59 -2.30
C ALA A 65 3.66 -11.95 -3.23
N MET A 66 3.10 -10.97 -3.95
CA MET A 66 2.06 -11.19 -4.96
C MET A 66 2.59 -11.92 -6.20
N ALA A 67 3.79 -11.57 -6.67
CA ALA A 67 4.44 -12.28 -7.78
C ALA A 67 4.72 -13.76 -7.45
N LYS A 68 5.13 -14.08 -6.21
CA LYS A 68 5.28 -15.47 -5.72
C LYS A 68 3.96 -16.25 -5.71
N GLN A 69 2.80 -15.58 -5.69
CA GLN A 69 1.47 -16.20 -5.88
C GLN A 69 1.09 -16.38 -7.38
N GLY A 70 2.01 -16.10 -8.29
CA GLY A 70 1.80 -16.24 -9.73
C GLY A 70 1.12 -15.06 -10.41
N ALA A 71 1.05 -13.90 -9.75
CA ALA A 71 0.57 -12.67 -10.35
C ALA A 71 1.60 -12.08 -11.35
N LYS A 72 1.11 -11.38 -12.37
CA LYS A 72 1.89 -10.48 -13.22
C LYS A 72 1.85 -9.10 -12.59
N VAL A 73 2.93 -8.73 -11.90
CA VAL A 73 2.96 -7.51 -11.08
C VAL A 73 3.67 -6.38 -11.79
N THR A 74 3.02 -5.21 -11.81
CA THR A 74 3.63 -3.91 -12.06
C THR A 74 3.68 -3.15 -10.73
N GLY A 75 4.85 -2.70 -10.30
CA GLY A 75 5.04 -1.87 -9.12
C GLY A 75 5.38 -0.45 -9.53
N ILE A 76 4.69 0.55 -8.98
CA ILE A 76 5.00 1.95 -9.23
C ILE A 76 5.27 2.69 -7.93
N ASP A 77 6.28 3.55 -7.95
CA ASP A 77 6.65 4.41 -6.83
C ASP A 77 7.32 5.69 -7.36
N MET A 78 7.35 6.74 -6.55
CA MET A 78 8.04 7.98 -6.90
C MET A 78 9.51 8.00 -6.47
N THR A 79 9.86 7.17 -5.49
CA THR A 79 11.20 7.12 -4.90
C THR A 79 12.15 6.28 -5.77
N THR A 80 13.38 6.78 -5.95
CA THR A 80 14.38 6.10 -6.79
C THR A 80 15.06 4.97 -6.05
N ALA A 81 15.61 5.25 -4.85
CA ALA A 81 16.42 4.28 -4.13
C ALA A 81 15.61 3.05 -3.65
N PRO A 82 14.37 3.19 -3.13
CA PRO A 82 13.52 2.02 -2.86
C PRO A 82 13.25 1.18 -4.09
N LEU A 83 12.96 1.78 -5.26
CA LEU A 83 12.73 1.04 -6.50
C LEU A 83 13.98 0.30 -7.00
N GLU A 84 15.16 0.87 -6.84
CA GLU A 84 16.41 0.17 -7.17
C GLU A 84 16.61 -1.05 -6.28
N VAL A 85 16.33 -0.91 -4.98
CA VAL A 85 16.35 -2.04 -4.04
C VAL A 85 15.31 -3.10 -4.43
N ALA A 86 14.09 -2.69 -4.81
CA ALA A 86 13.05 -3.60 -5.28
C ALA A 86 13.48 -4.40 -6.52
N LYS A 87 14.09 -3.74 -7.50
CA LYS A 87 14.58 -4.38 -8.73
C LYS A 87 15.68 -5.39 -8.43
N LEU A 88 16.66 -5.03 -7.61
CA LEU A 88 17.76 -5.91 -7.23
C LEU A 88 17.26 -7.15 -6.48
N HIS A 89 16.41 -6.96 -5.48
CA HIS A 89 15.89 -8.07 -4.69
C HIS A 89 14.99 -9.00 -5.51
N ALA A 90 14.15 -8.46 -6.39
CA ALA A 90 13.34 -9.27 -7.31
C ALA A 90 14.23 -10.11 -8.25
N GLN A 91 15.33 -9.54 -8.76
CA GLN A 91 16.31 -10.27 -9.58
C GLN A 91 16.97 -11.40 -8.78
N GLU A 92 17.42 -11.15 -7.55
CA GLU A 92 17.98 -12.16 -6.66
C GLU A 92 16.98 -13.26 -6.31
N SER A 93 15.70 -12.91 -6.18
CA SER A 93 14.58 -13.85 -5.95
C SER A 93 14.13 -14.58 -7.21
N GLY A 94 14.69 -14.29 -8.39
CA GLY A 94 14.29 -14.89 -9.66
C GLY A 94 12.88 -14.51 -10.12
N LEU A 95 12.39 -13.35 -9.69
CA LEU A 95 11.04 -12.83 -10.02
C LEU A 95 11.11 -11.80 -11.15
N SER A 96 10.11 -11.82 -12.02
CA SER A 96 9.92 -10.80 -13.06
C SER A 96 8.80 -9.86 -12.64
N ILE A 97 9.15 -8.65 -12.21
CA ILE A 97 8.24 -7.59 -11.81
C ILE A 97 8.60 -6.33 -12.58
N ASP A 98 7.60 -5.65 -13.15
CA ASP A 98 7.79 -4.38 -13.87
C ASP A 98 7.76 -3.22 -12.87
N TYR A 99 8.94 -2.74 -12.44
CA TYR A 99 9.05 -1.60 -11.54
C TYR A 99 9.28 -0.29 -12.32
N GLN A 100 8.39 0.69 -12.13
CA GLN A 100 8.43 1.98 -12.80
C GLN A 100 8.44 3.16 -11.83
N GLN A 101 9.35 4.13 -12.03
CA GLN A 101 9.37 5.37 -11.27
C GLN A 101 8.37 6.35 -11.88
N THR A 102 7.20 6.47 -11.26
CA THR A 102 6.11 7.32 -11.74
C THR A 102 5.04 7.54 -10.68
N THR A 103 4.23 8.61 -10.79
CA THR A 103 2.97 8.72 -10.06
C THR A 103 1.90 7.87 -10.74
N VAL A 104 0.85 7.50 -10.00
CA VAL A 104 -0.27 6.74 -10.58
C VAL A 104 -1.03 7.54 -11.64
N GLU A 105 -1.10 8.87 -11.50
CA GLU A 105 -1.74 9.75 -12.48
C GLU A 105 -0.96 9.78 -13.79
N ASN A 106 0.38 9.92 -13.73
CA ASN A 106 1.24 9.87 -14.91
C ASN A 106 1.24 8.47 -15.54
N PHE A 107 1.25 7.43 -14.71
CA PHE A 107 1.12 6.05 -15.17
C PHE A 107 -0.21 5.85 -15.92
N LEU A 108 -1.34 6.33 -15.38
CA LEU A 108 -2.66 6.27 -16.03
C LEU A 108 -2.63 6.95 -17.41
N GLN A 109 -2.08 8.17 -17.51
CA GLN A 109 -2.00 8.90 -18.79
C GLN A 109 -1.21 8.10 -19.83
N LYS A 110 -0.02 7.63 -19.47
CA LYS A 110 0.84 6.85 -20.35
C LYS A 110 0.20 5.52 -20.74
N HIS A 111 -0.36 4.80 -19.75
CA HIS A 111 -0.98 3.50 -19.92
C HIS A 111 -2.20 3.57 -20.86
N THR A 112 -3.03 4.59 -20.69
CA THR A 112 -4.19 4.84 -21.56
C THR A 112 -3.77 5.20 -22.99
N ALA A 113 -2.73 6.04 -23.16
CA ALA A 113 -2.21 6.41 -24.48
C ALA A 113 -1.65 5.21 -25.25
N LEU A 114 -1.13 4.21 -24.54
CA LEU A 114 -0.59 2.96 -25.12
C LEU A 114 -1.65 1.85 -25.24
N CYS A 115 -2.93 2.13 -24.98
CA CYS A 115 -4.00 1.13 -24.93
C CYS A 115 -3.67 -0.06 -24.00
N GLY A 116 -3.01 0.20 -22.88
CA GLY A 116 -2.59 -0.81 -21.91
C GLY A 116 -3.79 -1.56 -21.30
N GLU A 117 -3.56 -2.83 -20.99
CA GLU A 117 -4.58 -3.65 -20.31
C GLU A 117 -4.79 -3.17 -18.87
N LYS A 118 -6.05 -3.02 -18.46
CA LYS A 118 -6.41 -2.72 -17.08
C LYS A 118 -6.05 -3.88 -16.14
N PHE A 119 -6.01 -3.57 -14.86
CA PHE A 119 -5.59 -4.49 -13.81
C PHE A 119 -6.77 -5.23 -13.18
N ASP A 120 -6.55 -6.52 -12.88
CA ASP A 120 -7.50 -7.35 -12.14
C ASP A 120 -7.51 -6.98 -10.64
N VAL A 121 -6.34 -6.61 -10.12
CA VAL A 121 -6.13 -6.24 -8.73
C VAL A 121 -5.25 -5.00 -8.68
N ILE A 122 -5.62 -4.05 -7.83
CA ILE A 122 -4.79 -2.88 -7.52
C ILE A 122 -4.61 -2.82 -6.00
N THR A 123 -3.39 -2.64 -5.55
CA THR A 123 -3.04 -2.41 -4.15
C THR A 123 -2.44 -1.02 -3.99
N CYS A 124 -2.80 -0.32 -2.91
CA CYS A 124 -2.25 0.96 -2.51
C CYS A 124 -2.21 0.97 -0.97
N MET A 125 -1.08 0.50 -0.41
CA MET A 125 -0.94 0.18 0.99
C MET A 125 -0.06 1.19 1.71
N GLU A 126 -0.57 1.81 2.79
CA GLU A 126 0.15 2.81 3.61
C GLU A 126 0.77 3.93 2.74
N MET A 127 0.00 4.45 1.77
CA MET A 127 0.49 5.46 0.84
C MET A 127 -0.39 6.72 0.81
N LEU A 128 -1.70 6.58 1.01
CA LEU A 128 -2.64 7.71 0.89
C LEU A 128 -2.37 8.83 1.89
N GLU A 129 -1.85 8.52 3.07
CA GLU A 129 -1.46 9.50 4.10
C GLU A 129 -0.20 10.30 3.74
N HIS A 130 0.55 9.90 2.72
CA HIS A 130 1.80 10.53 2.29
C HIS A 130 1.63 11.47 1.08
N VAL A 131 0.41 11.62 0.57
CA VAL A 131 0.14 12.48 -0.60
C VAL A 131 -0.78 13.67 -0.24
N PRO A 132 -0.61 14.81 -0.92
CA PRO A 132 -1.47 15.98 -0.70
C PRO A 132 -2.94 15.77 -1.06
N ASP A 133 -3.23 14.96 -2.07
CA ASP A 133 -4.59 14.70 -2.57
C ASP A 133 -4.83 13.19 -2.76
N PRO A 134 -5.31 12.48 -1.71
CA PRO A 134 -5.67 11.07 -1.80
C PRO A 134 -6.77 10.77 -2.83
N SER A 135 -7.70 11.72 -3.06
CA SER A 135 -8.81 11.50 -3.98
C SER A 135 -8.34 11.36 -5.44
N SER A 136 -7.30 12.09 -5.82
CA SER A 136 -6.63 11.94 -7.13
C SER A 136 -6.08 10.53 -7.35
N ILE A 137 -5.43 9.97 -6.33
CA ILE A 137 -4.90 8.59 -6.36
C ILE A 137 -6.03 7.58 -6.54
N ILE A 138 -7.12 7.72 -5.75
CA ILE A 138 -8.28 6.83 -5.80
C ILE A 138 -8.92 6.85 -7.21
N ASN A 139 -9.11 8.03 -7.79
CA ASN A 139 -9.66 8.19 -9.13
C ASN A 139 -8.76 7.55 -10.21
N ALA A 140 -7.44 7.72 -10.11
CA ALA A 140 -6.49 7.11 -11.02
C ALA A 140 -6.50 5.56 -10.91
N CYS A 141 -6.50 5.03 -9.69
CA CYS A 141 -6.65 3.59 -9.44
C CYS A 141 -7.95 3.04 -10.04
N LYS A 142 -9.08 3.74 -9.83
CA LYS A 142 -10.37 3.35 -10.41
C LYS A 142 -10.33 3.30 -11.94
N ALA A 143 -9.69 4.27 -12.58
CA ALA A 143 -9.58 4.32 -14.03
C ALA A 143 -8.74 3.17 -14.61
N LEU A 144 -7.74 2.69 -13.86
CA LEU A 144 -6.88 1.56 -14.21
C LEU A 144 -7.49 0.19 -13.88
N LEU A 145 -8.55 0.15 -13.06
CA LEU A 145 -9.17 -1.09 -12.61
C LEU A 145 -10.09 -1.68 -13.70
N LYS A 146 -10.04 -3.00 -13.90
CA LYS A 146 -11.02 -3.74 -14.74
C LYS A 146 -12.43 -3.63 -14.13
N PRO A 147 -13.51 -3.80 -14.93
CA PRO A 147 -14.88 -3.72 -14.44
C PRO A 147 -15.19 -4.65 -13.26
N ASN A 148 -14.57 -5.84 -13.23
CA ASN A 148 -14.73 -6.83 -12.15
C ASN A 148 -13.47 -6.91 -11.26
N GLY A 149 -12.59 -5.93 -11.36
CA GLY A 149 -11.36 -5.86 -10.59
C GLY A 149 -11.60 -5.50 -9.12
N VAL A 150 -10.60 -5.77 -8.29
CA VAL A 150 -10.62 -5.51 -6.86
C VAL A 150 -9.51 -4.53 -6.50
N LEU A 151 -9.86 -3.51 -5.72
CA LEU A 151 -8.94 -2.47 -5.28
C LEU A 151 -8.82 -2.51 -3.77
N PHE A 152 -7.59 -2.41 -3.28
CA PHE A 152 -7.27 -2.43 -1.85
C PHE A 152 -6.59 -1.13 -1.44
N PHE A 153 -7.07 -0.54 -0.36
CA PHE A 153 -6.39 0.54 0.35
C PHE A 153 -6.10 0.14 1.79
N SER A 154 -4.97 0.56 2.33
CA SER A 154 -4.72 0.52 3.77
C SER A 154 -4.11 1.83 4.24
N THR A 155 -4.41 2.21 5.47
CA THR A 155 -3.88 3.40 6.12
C THR A 155 -4.14 3.38 7.63
N ILE A 156 -3.61 4.38 8.32
CA ILE A 156 -3.76 4.59 9.76
C ILE A 156 -4.99 5.48 10.01
N ASN A 157 -5.85 5.05 10.96
CA ASN A 157 -7.04 5.82 11.32
C ASN A 157 -6.69 7.04 12.19
N ARG A 158 -7.28 8.20 11.93
CA ARG A 158 -7.10 9.42 12.73
C ARG A 158 -7.90 9.37 14.03
N THR A 159 -7.39 8.62 15.02
CA THR A 159 -7.95 8.48 16.36
C THR A 159 -6.88 8.64 17.43
N LEU A 160 -7.29 8.98 18.66
CA LEU A 160 -6.37 9.03 19.80
C LEU A 160 -5.73 7.64 20.08
N LYS A 161 -6.45 6.57 19.81
CA LYS A 161 -5.93 5.20 19.93
C LYS A 161 -4.82 4.93 18.92
N ALA A 162 -5.02 5.30 17.66
CA ALA A 162 -3.98 5.18 16.63
C ALA A 162 -2.76 6.03 16.98
N TRP A 163 -2.96 7.27 17.40
CA TRP A 163 -1.88 8.14 17.86
C TRP A 163 -1.05 7.50 18.98
N ALA A 164 -1.71 6.97 20.01
CA ALA A 164 -1.03 6.31 21.12
C ALA A 164 -0.31 5.02 20.71
N LEU A 165 -0.90 4.20 19.85
CA LEU A 165 -0.29 2.93 19.43
C LEU A 165 0.83 3.12 18.41
N VAL A 166 0.63 3.98 17.41
CA VAL A 166 1.56 4.14 16.28
C VAL A 166 2.66 5.13 16.66
N ILE A 167 2.31 6.33 17.12
CA ILE A 167 3.33 7.35 17.43
C ILE A 167 4.01 7.02 18.76
N ILE A 168 3.26 6.89 19.87
CA ILE A 168 3.90 6.62 21.17
C ILE A 168 4.43 5.18 21.22
N GLY A 169 3.60 4.20 20.85
CA GLY A 169 3.92 2.78 20.98
C GLY A 169 5.04 2.35 20.02
N ALA A 170 4.85 2.51 18.71
CA ALA A 170 5.80 2.01 17.72
C ALA A 170 7.07 2.86 17.60
N GLU A 171 6.96 4.21 17.63
CA GLU A 171 8.11 5.08 17.43
C GLU A 171 8.92 5.32 18.71
N TYR A 172 8.27 5.51 19.87
CA TYR A 172 8.97 5.89 21.11
C TYR A 172 9.22 4.73 22.08
N VAL A 173 8.27 3.82 22.26
CA VAL A 173 8.37 2.73 23.24
C VAL A 173 9.04 1.50 22.63
N LEU A 174 8.49 0.96 21.55
CA LEU A 174 8.99 -0.26 20.91
C LEU A 174 10.16 0.01 19.94
N LYS A 175 10.35 1.27 19.54
CA LYS A 175 11.37 1.70 18.56
C LYS A 175 11.34 0.84 17.28
N MET A 176 10.15 0.46 16.87
CA MET A 176 9.90 -0.33 15.65
C MET A 176 9.97 0.53 14.39
N LEU A 177 9.79 1.85 14.54
CA LEU A 177 9.83 2.84 13.48
C LEU A 177 10.68 4.04 13.91
N PRO A 178 11.35 4.74 12.99
CA PRO A 178 12.04 5.99 13.28
C PRO A 178 11.08 7.04 13.83
N LYS A 179 11.57 7.89 14.74
CA LYS A 179 10.76 8.99 15.28
C LYS A 179 10.36 9.98 14.19
N GLY A 180 9.11 10.42 14.20
CA GLY A 180 8.57 11.34 13.20
C GLY A 180 8.25 10.66 11.85
N THR A 181 8.11 9.34 11.84
CA THR A 181 7.64 8.62 10.65
C THR A 181 6.22 9.00 10.30
N HIS A 182 5.37 9.25 11.30
CA HIS A 182 3.95 9.54 11.11
C HIS A 182 3.56 10.92 11.63
N ASP A 183 2.71 11.60 10.87
CA ASP A 183 2.04 12.84 11.24
C ASP A 183 0.55 12.53 11.45
N TYR A 184 0.06 12.76 12.67
CA TYR A 184 -1.33 12.49 13.04
C TYR A 184 -2.36 13.22 12.15
N GLU A 185 -2.03 14.42 11.69
CA GLU A 185 -2.93 15.21 10.84
C GLU A 185 -3.14 14.58 9.45
N LYS A 186 -2.17 13.77 9.00
CA LYS A 186 -2.21 13.05 7.73
C LYS A 186 -2.96 11.71 7.80
N PHE A 187 -3.31 11.22 9.00
CA PHE A 187 -4.08 10.00 9.16
C PHE A 187 -5.47 10.15 8.58
N ILE A 188 -6.02 9.07 8.03
CA ILE A 188 -7.27 9.09 7.26
C ILE A 188 -8.35 8.30 8.00
N LYS A 189 -9.48 8.97 8.31
CA LYS A 189 -10.63 8.28 8.90
C LYS A 189 -11.32 7.39 7.87
N PRO A 190 -11.89 6.24 8.26
CA PRO A 190 -12.69 5.41 7.36
C PRO A 190 -13.77 6.19 6.62
N ALA A 191 -14.44 7.13 7.28
CA ALA A 191 -15.48 7.95 6.66
C ALA A 191 -14.94 8.87 5.55
N GLU A 192 -13.70 9.37 5.67
CA GLU A 192 -13.06 10.19 4.64
C GLU A 192 -12.72 9.33 3.41
N LEU A 193 -12.11 8.14 3.64
CA LEU A 193 -11.82 7.20 2.56
C LEU A 193 -13.10 6.78 1.84
N LEU A 194 -14.17 6.43 2.58
CA LEU A 194 -15.45 6.03 2.00
C LEU A 194 -16.07 7.16 1.17
N ALA A 195 -16.00 8.42 1.63
CA ALA A 195 -16.51 9.56 0.86
C ALA A 195 -15.78 9.70 -0.49
N TRP A 196 -14.45 9.64 -0.50
CA TRP A 196 -13.65 9.73 -1.74
C TRP A 196 -13.91 8.54 -2.67
N THR A 197 -14.07 7.32 -2.12
CA THR A 197 -14.35 6.13 -2.92
C THR A 197 -15.77 6.11 -3.48
N ASP A 198 -16.77 6.65 -2.76
CA ASP A 198 -18.13 6.83 -3.24
C ASP A 198 -18.19 7.81 -4.42
N GLU A 199 -17.46 8.94 -4.33
CA GLU A 199 -17.31 9.90 -5.44
C GLU A 199 -16.69 9.24 -6.67
N ALA A 200 -15.71 8.35 -6.49
CA ALA A 200 -15.06 7.58 -7.54
C ALA A 200 -15.90 6.41 -8.08
N LYS A 201 -17.13 6.18 -7.58
CA LYS A 201 -17.99 5.04 -7.93
C LYS A 201 -17.34 3.70 -7.62
N LEU A 202 -16.79 3.60 -6.43
CA LEU A 202 -16.27 2.37 -5.82
C LEU A 202 -17.15 2.00 -4.62
N GLU A 203 -17.54 0.74 -4.53
CA GLU A 203 -18.28 0.17 -3.39
C GLU A 203 -17.29 -0.51 -2.44
N CYS A 204 -17.34 -0.16 -1.16
CA CYS A 204 -16.60 -0.86 -0.12
C CYS A 204 -17.28 -2.19 0.18
N VAL A 205 -16.61 -3.30 -0.13
CA VAL A 205 -17.15 -4.65 0.06
C VAL A 205 -16.69 -5.31 1.35
N ASP A 206 -15.56 -4.86 1.91
CA ASP A 206 -15.04 -5.33 3.19
C ASP A 206 -14.07 -4.31 3.80
N MET A 207 -14.00 -4.24 5.13
CA MET A 207 -13.05 -3.41 5.86
C MET A 207 -12.65 -4.11 7.15
N VAL A 208 -11.34 -4.30 7.37
CA VAL A 208 -10.76 -4.98 8.52
C VAL A 208 -9.64 -4.16 9.14
N GLY A 209 -9.49 -4.24 10.46
CA GLY A 209 -8.32 -3.76 11.15
C GLY A 209 -7.26 -4.85 11.29
N TYR A 210 -6.06 -4.47 11.70
CA TYR A 210 -5.02 -5.42 12.09
C TYR A 210 -4.41 -5.03 13.43
N HIS A 211 -4.19 -6.03 14.25
CA HIS A 211 -3.68 -5.88 15.59
C HIS A 211 -2.32 -6.56 15.75
N TYR A 212 -1.36 -5.81 16.26
CA TYR A 212 -0.04 -6.32 16.60
C TYR A 212 -0.02 -6.87 18.04
N ASN A 213 0.45 -8.11 18.20
CA ASN A 213 0.71 -8.69 19.50
C ASN A 213 2.21 -8.57 19.84
N PRO A 214 2.61 -7.71 20.77
CA PRO A 214 4.02 -7.50 21.10
C PRO A 214 4.71 -8.71 21.75
N LEU A 215 3.94 -9.62 22.38
CA LEU A 215 4.49 -10.82 23.00
C LEU A 215 4.92 -11.87 21.96
N THR A 216 4.16 -12.00 20.89
CA THR A 216 4.45 -12.97 19.82
C THR A 216 5.11 -12.33 18.59
N GLY A 217 5.10 -11.01 18.49
CA GLY A 217 5.60 -10.28 17.33
C GLY A 217 4.77 -10.48 16.07
N THR A 218 3.51 -10.89 16.18
CA THR A 218 2.64 -11.25 15.05
C THR A 218 1.47 -10.28 14.88
N PHE A 219 1.02 -10.13 13.65
CA PHE A 219 -0.21 -9.41 13.31
C PHE A 219 -1.37 -10.39 13.10
N LYS A 220 -2.59 -9.94 13.41
CA LYS A 220 -3.84 -10.64 13.13
C LYS A 220 -4.90 -9.66 12.65
N LEU A 221 -5.76 -10.09 11.72
CA LEU A 221 -6.94 -9.32 11.32
C LEU A 221 -8.00 -9.36 12.40
N ASN A 222 -8.76 -8.27 12.51
CA ASN A 222 -9.93 -8.16 13.37
C ASN A 222 -10.94 -7.14 12.78
N GLN A 223 -12.09 -6.96 13.44
CA GLN A 223 -13.12 -6.01 13.02
C GLN A 223 -12.91 -4.60 13.62
N ASP A 224 -11.90 -4.41 14.45
CA ASP A 224 -11.61 -3.13 15.08
C ASP A 224 -10.72 -2.26 14.17
N VAL A 225 -11.32 -1.35 13.44
CA VAL A 225 -10.66 -0.39 12.54
C VAL A 225 -10.20 0.89 13.24
N SER A 226 -10.24 0.95 14.56
CA SER A 226 -9.98 2.19 15.30
C SER A 226 -8.51 2.63 15.33
N ALA A 227 -7.54 1.74 15.01
CA ALA A 227 -6.13 2.11 14.93
C ALA A 227 -5.63 2.22 13.48
N ASN A 228 -5.93 1.23 12.68
CA ASN A 228 -5.53 1.10 11.29
C ASN A 228 -6.55 0.22 10.58
N TYR A 229 -6.53 0.23 9.25
CA TYR A 229 -7.45 -0.61 8.50
C TYR A 229 -6.97 -0.91 7.08
N MET A 230 -7.45 -2.05 6.56
CA MET A 230 -7.43 -2.39 5.14
C MET A 230 -8.87 -2.46 4.65
N ALA A 231 -9.14 -1.89 3.50
CA ALA A 231 -10.45 -1.89 2.89
C ALA A 231 -10.40 -2.40 1.46
N THR A 232 -11.41 -3.17 1.07
CA THR A 232 -11.56 -3.77 -0.25
C THR A 232 -12.70 -3.09 -0.99
N PHE A 233 -12.44 -2.71 -2.24
CA PHE A 233 -13.41 -2.02 -3.09
C PHE A 233 -13.60 -2.71 -4.41
N LYS A 234 -14.81 -2.58 -4.97
CA LYS A 234 -15.16 -2.97 -6.34
C LYS A 234 -15.82 -1.80 -7.06
N GLY A 235 -15.72 -1.77 -8.38
CA GLY A 235 -16.42 -0.76 -9.18
C GLY A 235 -17.94 -0.97 -9.11
N VAL A 236 -18.69 0.11 -8.85
CA VAL A 236 -20.16 0.08 -9.01
C VAL A 236 -20.49 -0.19 -10.47
N LYS A 237 -21.41 -1.11 -10.75
CA LYS A 237 -21.87 -1.49 -12.09
C LYS A 237 -22.76 -0.40 -12.70
#